data_08027f6d0e44346dffa1f385d301f023
#
_entry.id   08027f6d0e44346dffa1f385d301f023
#
_cell.length_a   1.000
_cell.length_b   1.000
_cell.length_c   1.000
_cell.angle_alpha   90.00
_cell.angle_beta   90.00
_cell.angle_gamma   90.00
#
_symmetry.space_group_name_H-M   'P 1'
#
loop_
_entity.id
_entity.type
_entity.pdbx_description
1 polymer ?
#
loop_
_entity_poly.entity_id
_entity_poly.type
_entity_poly.pdbx_seq_one_letter_code
_entity_poly.pdbx_strand_id
1 'polypeptide(L)'
;MGSVVVTVLVGVAAPAVAADAPAVAAEAAYVVDSAGNVHVGKRQTRRMPVASLVKVMTAYVVLREARLGDTVRISAADVSYAARNGAATAGLRKGERLTVRDLLYALMLPSGADAANALARRYGPGKTAFVAKMNRTARSLGLDDTRYTNADGMPTPRNGGYSTAADQAKLAQRALADDTFTTVVRRTVHRVAKTKMHRAHTWANTNKLLKRADGVLGVKTGYTRAAGYCLLFAGERSGEQVVGVLLNDGSERRFTTAERLLDYAGDRIALG
;
A
#
# COMPACT_ATOMS: atom_id res chain seq x y z
N MET A 1 34.09 -44.29 -49.96
CA MET A 1 32.99 -43.39 -49.55
C MET A 1 32.69 -43.67 -48.07
N GLY A 2 33.20 -42.86 -47.15
CA GLY A 2 32.99 -43.07 -45.72
C GLY A 2 31.86 -42.16 -45.27
N SER A 3 30.79 -42.71 -44.71
CA SER A 3 29.69 -41.95 -44.07
C SER A 3 30.10 -41.50 -42.66
N VAL A 4 30.11 -40.18 -42.43
CA VAL A 4 30.28 -39.61 -41.11
C VAL A 4 28.89 -39.50 -40.45
N VAL A 5 28.68 -40.26 -39.37
CA VAL A 5 27.47 -40.14 -38.53
C VAL A 5 27.71 -39.04 -37.48
N VAL A 6 27.02 -37.93 -37.63
CA VAL A 6 27.00 -36.85 -36.62
C VAL A 6 25.92 -37.17 -35.57
N THR A 7 26.34 -37.56 -34.39
CA THR A 7 25.42 -37.74 -33.22
C THR A 7 25.18 -36.40 -32.58
N VAL A 8 23.96 -35.83 -32.70
CA VAL A 8 23.52 -34.64 -32.00
C VAL A 8 23.08 -35.07 -30.59
N LEU A 9 23.85 -34.71 -29.59
CA LEU A 9 23.47 -34.83 -28.17
C LEU A 9 22.47 -33.72 -27.84
N VAL A 10 21.18 -34.08 -27.78
CA VAL A 10 20.15 -33.20 -27.22
C VAL A 10 20.27 -33.26 -25.71
N GLY A 11 20.89 -32.24 -25.11
CA GLY A 11 20.91 -32.08 -23.66
C GLY A 11 19.50 -31.77 -23.15
N VAL A 12 18.87 -32.73 -22.46
CA VAL A 12 17.64 -32.48 -21.69
C VAL A 12 18.03 -31.67 -20.48
N ALA A 13 17.67 -30.38 -20.46
CA ALA A 13 17.83 -29.56 -19.26
C ALA A 13 16.96 -30.16 -18.15
N ALA A 14 17.55 -30.43 -16.99
CA ALA A 14 16.81 -30.86 -15.83
C ALA A 14 15.79 -29.77 -15.45
N PRO A 15 14.55 -30.12 -15.05
CA PRO A 15 13.58 -29.13 -14.63
C PRO A 15 14.14 -28.34 -13.43
N ALA A 16 14.12 -27.01 -13.52
CA ALA A 16 14.53 -26.15 -12.42
C ALA A 16 13.60 -26.43 -11.21
N VAL A 17 14.19 -26.91 -10.12
CA VAL A 17 13.45 -27.13 -8.87
C VAL A 17 13.08 -25.76 -8.31
N ALA A 18 11.79 -25.48 -8.15
CA ALA A 18 11.33 -24.26 -7.51
C ALA A 18 11.92 -24.18 -6.09
N ALA A 19 12.60 -23.08 -5.79
CA ALA A 19 13.14 -22.85 -4.45
C ALA A 19 12.03 -22.85 -3.38
N ASP A 20 12.34 -23.30 -2.16
CA ASP A 20 11.42 -23.23 -1.04
C ASP A 20 11.05 -21.78 -0.74
N ALA A 21 9.78 -21.54 -0.33
CA ALA A 21 9.30 -20.22 0.03
C ALA A 21 10.14 -19.58 1.14
N PRO A 22 10.59 -18.32 1.00
CA PRO A 22 11.38 -17.66 2.02
C PRO A 22 10.65 -17.64 3.37
N ALA A 23 11.39 -17.88 4.45
CA ALA A 23 10.86 -17.79 5.80
C ALA A 23 10.33 -16.36 6.08
N VAL A 24 9.08 -16.26 6.53
CA VAL A 24 8.40 -15.00 6.84
C VAL A 24 8.18 -14.90 8.34
N ALA A 25 8.82 -13.93 8.97
CA ALA A 25 8.66 -13.66 10.40
C ALA A 25 7.42 -12.85 10.75
N ALA A 26 6.81 -12.13 9.77
CA ALA A 26 5.54 -11.44 9.97
C ALA A 26 4.46 -12.38 10.51
N GLU A 27 3.55 -11.87 11.33
CA GLU A 27 2.48 -12.65 11.94
C GLU A 27 1.49 -13.15 10.90
N ALA A 28 1.17 -12.33 9.90
CA ALA A 28 0.44 -12.72 8.71
C ALA A 28 1.11 -12.17 7.46
N ALA A 29 1.07 -12.94 6.38
CA ALA A 29 1.62 -12.56 5.08
C ALA A 29 0.77 -13.12 3.95
N TYR A 30 0.76 -12.38 2.82
CA TYR A 30 0.14 -12.83 1.58
C TYR A 30 0.86 -12.22 0.40
N VAL A 31 1.18 -13.03 -0.61
CA VAL A 31 1.81 -12.58 -1.86
C VAL A 31 1.09 -13.24 -3.02
N VAL A 32 0.63 -12.43 -3.96
CA VAL A 32 -0.18 -12.85 -5.11
C VAL A 32 0.24 -12.06 -6.35
N ASP A 33 0.23 -12.70 -7.52
CA ASP A 33 0.47 -12.03 -8.81
C ASP A 33 -0.83 -11.53 -9.46
N SER A 34 -0.71 -10.86 -10.60
CA SER A 34 -1.85 -10.36 -11.39
C SER A 34 -2.66 -11.46 -12.04
N ALA A 35 -2.12 -12.64 -12.26
CA ALA A 35 -2.83 -13.83 -12.76
C ALA A 35 -3.66 -14.51 -11.65
N GLY A 36 -3.45 -14.13 -10.37
CA GLY A 36 -4.15 -14.69 -9.22
C GLY A 36 -3.42 -15.85 -8.54
N ASN A 37 -2.20 -16.19 -8.97
CA ASN A 37 -1.41 -17.23 -8.32
C ASN A 37 -0.90 -16.77 -6.98
N VAL A 38 -1.12 -17.56 -5.94
CA VAL A 38 -0.64 -17.30 -4.58
C VAL A 38 0.76 -17.88 -4.40
N HIS A 39 1.73 -17.01 -4.17
CA HIS A 39 3.12 -17.41 -3.93
C HIS A 39 3.42 -17.66 -2.47
N VAL A 40 2.80 -16.88 -1.57
CA VAL A 40 2.92 -17.04 -0.11
C VAL A 40 1.60 -16.77 0.58
N GLY A 41 1.20 -17.68 1.47
CA GLY A 41 0.03 -17.55 2.33
C GLY A 41 0.34 -17.97 3.76
N LYS A 42 0.42 -17.00 4.68
CA LYS A 42 0.60 -17.23 6.12
C LYS A 42 -0.47 -16.50 6.89
N ARG A 43 -1.42 -17.22 7.50
CA ARG A 43 -2.53 -16.64 8.26
C ARG A 43 -3.20 -15.47 7.51
N GLN A 44 -3.29 -15.56 6.19
CA GLN A 44 -3.65 -14.48 5.27
C GLN A 44 -5.07 -13.95 5.49
N THR A 45 -5.94 -14.72 6.10
CA THR A 45 -7.34 -14.35 6.44
C THR A 45 -7.51 -13.93 7.90
N ARG A 46 -6.43 -13.90 8.69
CA ARG A 46 -6.49 -13.45 10.08
C ARG A 46 -6.81 -11.96 10.15
N ARG A 47 -7.88 -11.59 10.84
CA ARG A 47 -8.25 -10.20 11.13
C ARG A 47 -7.25 -9.57 12.09
N MET A 48 -6.61 -8.50 11.68
CA MET A 48 -5.58 -7.79 12.44
C MET A 48 -5.72 -6.27 12.26
N PRO A 49 -5.26 -5.45 13.21
CA PRO A 49 -5.05 -4.02 12.96
C PRO A 49 -3.99 -3.85 11.86
N VAL A 50 -4.26 -2.98 10.89
CA VAL A 50 -3.37 -2.78 9.73
C VAL A 50 -2.71 -1.39 9.71
N ALA A 51 -2.90 -0.61 10.77
CA ALA A 51 -2.35 0.74 10.88
C ALA A 51 -2.62 1.58 9.62
N SER A 52 -1.64 2.36 9.17
CA SER A 52 -1.77 3.27 8.04
C SER A 52 -1.98 2.61 6.66
N LEU A 53 -2.04 1.28 6.56
CA LEU A 53 -2.50 0.64 5.31
C LEU A 53 -3.95 1.03 4.99
N VAL A 54 -4.76 1.40 5.99
CA VAL A 54 -6.10 2.00 5.84
C VAL A 54 -6.11 3.15 4.83
N LYS A 55 -5.02 3.92 4.70
CA LYS A 55 -4.93 5.07 3.80
C LYS A 55 -5.01 4.68 2.30
N VAL A 56 -4.77 3.42 1.97
CA VAL A 56 -5.00 2.90 0.61
C VAL A 56 -6.49 2.96 0.27
N MET A 57 -7.36 2.51 1.17
CA MET A 57 -8.81 2.63 0.99
C MET A 57 -9.25 4.11 0.95
N THR A 58 -8.65 4.96 1.78
CA THR A 58 -8.94 6.41 1.76
C THR A 58 -8.59 7.01 0.40
N ALA A 59 -7.40 6.73 -0.14
CA ALA A 59 -7.00 7.17 -1.47
C ALA A 59 -7.92 6.61 -2.56
N TYR A 60 -8.25 5.32 -2.48
CA TYR A 60 -9.12 4.64 -3.44
C TYR A 60 -10.51 5.28 -3.52
N VAL A 61 -11.15 5.57 -2.38
CA VAL A 61 -12.47 6.23 -2.33
C VAL A 61 -12.37 7.66 -2.88
N VAL A 62 -11.33 8.41 -2.51
CA VAL A 62 -11.14 9.79 -2.97
C VAL A 62 -10.95 9.86 -4.49
N LEU A 63 -10.13 8.98 -5.07
CA LEU A 63 -9.86 8.94 -6.50
C LEU A 63 -11.11 8.64 -7.36
N ARG A 64 -12.09 7.96 -6.81
CA ARG A 64 -13.36 7.66 -7.49
C ARG A 64 -14.38 8.80 -7.46
N GLU A 65 -14.18 9.80 -6.60
CA GLU A 65 -15.16 10.89 -6.40
C GLU A 65 -14.59 12.28 -6.71
N ALA A 66 -13.30 12.46 -6.59
CA ALA A 66 -12.65 13.76 -6.67
C ALA A 66 -12.05 14.03 -8.05
N ARG A 67 -12.06 15.29 -8.45
CA ARG A 67 -11.16 15.78 -9.51
C ARG A 67 -9.82 16.13 -8.89
N LEU A 68 -8.72 15.76 -9.51
CA LEU A 68 -7.36 15.99 -8.97
C LEU A 68 -7.02 17.45 -8.74
N GLY A 69 -7.64 18.36 -9.50
CA GLY A 69 -7.49 19.82 -9.37
C GLY A 69 -8.40 20.45 -8.31
N ASP A 70 -9.38 19.73 -7.75
CA ASP A 70 -10.22 20.25 -6.67
C ASP A 70 -9.35 20.67 -5.50
N THR A 71 -9.69 21.79 -4.87
CA THR A 71 -8.97 22.27 -3.68
C THR A 71 -9.69 21.95 -2.40
N VAL A 72 -8.94 21.51 -1.39
CA VAL A 72 -9.45 21.23 -0.05
C VAL A 72 -8.81 22.17 0.95
N ARG A 73 -9.64 22.90 1.71
CA ARG A 73 -9.17 23.74 2.81
C ARG A 73 -8.88 22.90 4.05
N ILE A 74 -7.69 23.08 4.62
CA ILE A 74 -7.27 22.42 5.84
C ILE A 74 -7.89 23.11 7.05
N SER A 75 -8.59 22.35 7.88
CA SER A 75 -9.21 22.85 9.10
C SER A 75 -8.27 22.71 10.32
N ALA A 76 -8.56 23.47 11.39
CA ALA A 76 -7.86 23.28 12.67
C ALA A 76 -8.05 21.85 13.21
N ALA A 77 -9.24 21.28 13.02
CA ALA A 77 -9.56 19.93 13.47
C ALA A 77 -8.75 18.85 12.75
N ASP A 78 -8.44 19.04 11.44
CA ASP A 78 -7.61 18.09 10.68
C ASP A 78 -6.19 18.05 11.25
N VAL A 79 -5.60 19.22 11.51
CA VAL A 79 -4.24 19.35 12.07
C VAL A 79 -4.18 18.85 13.51
N SER A 80 -5.08 19.33 14.38
CA SER A 80 -5.06 18.97 15.80
C SER A 80 -5.36 17.49 16.06
N TYR A 81 -6.07 16.82 15.15
CA TYR A 81 -6.30 15.38 15.25
C TYR A 81 -4.98 14.60 15.20
N ALA A 82 -4.12 14.89 14.23
CA ALA A 82 -2.84 14.21 14.08
C ALA A 82 -1.97 14.41 15.36
N ALA A 83 -1.88 15.63 15.85
CA ALA A 83 -1.12 15.97 17.06
C ALA A 83 -1.64 15.24 18.31
N ARG A 84 -2.96 15.28 18.56
CA ARG A 84 -3.57 14.66 19.75
C ARG A 84 -3.45 13.13 19.77
N ASN A 85 -3.38 12.50 18.62
CA ASN A 85 -3.31 11.04 18.51
C ASN A 85 -1.90 10.50 18.27
N GLY A 86 -0.86 11.37 18.28
CA GLY A 86 0.50 10.96 17.97
C GLY A 86 0.64 10.35 16.58
N ALA A 87 -0.21 10.77 15.64
CA ALA A 87 -0.24 10.23 14.29
C ALA A 87 0.80 10.89 13.38
N ALA A 88 1.27 10.17 12.37
CA ALA A 88 2.12 10.75 11.34
C ALA A 88 1.37 11.91 10.64
N THR A 89 2.10 12.98 10.32
CA THR A 89 1.55 14.21 9.74
C THR A 89 2.30 14.61 8.46
N ALA A 90 1.59 15.18 7.50
CA ALA A 90 2.18 15.86 6.35
C ALA A 90 2.61 17.30 6.68
N GLY A 91 2.42 17.75 7.92
CA GLY A 91 2.77 19.10 8.39
C GLY A 91 1.88 20.18 7.77
N LEU A 92 0.64 19.87 7.44
CA LEU A 92 -0.33 20.86 6.94
C LEU A 92 -0.71 21.87 8.01
N ARG A 93 -1.10 23.09 7.59
CA ARG A 93 -1.52 24.16 8.51
C ARG A 93 -2.99 24.55 8.28
N LYS A 94 -3.64 24.94 9.37
CA LYS A 94 -4.99 25.54 9.32
C LYS A 94 -5.05 26.66 8.28
N GLY A 95 -6.04 26.61 7.41
CA GLY A 95 -6.30 27.64 6.40
C GLY A 95 -5.66 27.36 5.03
N GLU A 96 -4.64 26.53 4.96
CA GLU A 96 -4.06 26.13 3.66
C GLU A 96 -5.12 25.50 2.76
N ARG A 97 -4.97 25.72 1.46
CA ARG A 97 -5.75 25.07 0.41
C ARG A 97 -4.80 24.36 -0.53
N LEU A 98 -4.91 23.04 -0.60
CA LEU A 98 -4.11 22.19 -1.47
C LEU A 98 -5.01 21.44 -2.44
N THR A 99 -4.46 21.08 -3.59
CA THR A 99 -5.16 20.25 -4.56
C THR A 99 -5.36 18.82 -4.01
N VAL A 100 -6.37 18.11 -4.50
CA VAL A 100 -6.55 16.68 -4.18
C VAL A 100 -5.31 15.90 -4.56
N ARG A 101 -4.70 16.23 -5.71
CA ARG A 101 -3.43 15.60 -6.14
C ARG A 101 -2.34 15.74 -5.08
N ASP A 102 -2.08 16.94 -4.57
CA ASP A 102 -1.06 17.16 -3.54
C ASP A 102 -1.43 16.48 -2.22
N LEU A 103 -2.72 16.48 -1.86
CA LEU A 103 -3.19 15.79 -0.67
C LEU A 103 -3.09 14.27 -0.75
N LEU A 104 -3.16 13.67 -1.94
CA LEU A 104 -2.87 12.24 -2.12
C LEU A 104 -1.38 11.95 -1.87
N TYR A 105 -0.46 12.81 -2.31
CA TYR A 105 0.96 12.70 -1.93
C TYR A 105 1.16 12.90 -0.42
N ALA A 106 0.53 13.90 0.18
CA ALA A 106 0.57 14.14 1.63
C ALA A 106 0.00 12.97 2.44
N LEU A 107 -1.02 12.29 1.92
CA LEU A 107 -1.64 11.10 2.51
C LEU A 107 -0.71 9.89 2.46
N MET A 108 -0.12 9.63 1.28
CA MET A 108 0.56 8.35 1.02
C MET A 108 2.03 8.37 1.41
N LEU A 109 2.80 9.41 1.07
CA LEU A 109 4.25 9.43 1.26
C LEU A 109 4.64 9.54 2.73
N PRO A 110 4.36 10.66 3.44
CA PRO A 110 4.66 10.79 4.87
C PRO A 110 3.60 10.13 5.76
N SER A 111 2.58 9.50 5.16
CA SER A 111 1.47 8.90 5.90
C SER A 111 0.61 9.90 6.68
N GLY A 112 0.39 11.13 6.15
CA GLY A 112 -0.26 12.24 6.83
C GLY A 112 -1.70 11.97 7.28
N ALA A 113 -1.93 11.92 8.58
CA ALA A 113 -3.28 11.81 9.15
C ALA A 113 -4.07 13.11 9.03
N ASP A 114 -3.40 14.26 8.99
CA ASP A 114 -3.98 15.56 8.69
C ASP A 114 -4.59 15.59 7.27
N ALA A 115 -3.86 15.10 6.27
CA ALA A 115 -4.36 14.93 4.90
C ALA A 115 -5.53 13.93 4.84
N ALA A 116 -5.42 12.77 5.51
CA ALA A 116 -6.48 11.78 5.57
C ALA A 116 -7.79 12.36 6.10
N ASN A 117 -7.70 13.13 7.20
CA ASN A 117 -8.86 13.74 7.84
C ASN A 117 -9.47 14.88 7.00
N ALA A 118 -8.64 15.68 6.31
CA ALA A 118 -9.11 16.73 5.41
C ALA A 118 -9.88 16.14 4.21
N LEU A 119 -9.33 15.09 3.57
CA LEU A 119 -9.97 14.37 2.47
C LEU A 119 -11.27 13.69 2.93
N ALA A 120 -11.25 12.99 4.07
CA ALA A 120 -12.43 12.34 4.62
C ALA A 120 -13.55 13.35 4.93
N ARG A 121 -13.22 14.49 5.51
CA ARG A 121 -14.18 15.56 5.79
C ARG A 121 -14.79 16.13 4.50
N ARG A 122 -13.98 16.30 3.44
CA ARG A 122 -14.43 16.89 2.17
C ARG A 122 -15.31 15.94 1.36
N TYR A 123 -14.92 14.67 1.27
CA TYR A 123 -15.60 13.68 0.42
C TYR A 123 -16.54 12.74 1.18
N GLY A 124 -16.72 12.96 2.50
CA GLY A 124 -17.59 12.20 3.35
C GLY A 124 -19.07 12.52 3.35
N PRO A 125 -19.64 13.67 3.17
CA PRO A 125 -19.39 14.90 3.90
C PRO A 125 -19.31 14.66 5.40
N GLY A 126 -18.11 14.85 5.93
CA GLY A 126 -17.76 14.51 7.31
C GLY A 126 -17.14 13.12 7.46
N LYS A 127 -16.39 12.94 8.55
CA LYS A 127 -15.57 11.74 8.76
C LYS A 127 -16.39 10.46 8.93
N THR A 128 -17.52 10.53 9.61
CA THR A 128 -18.40 9.37 9.85
C THR A 128 -18.99 8.85 8.54
N ALA A 129 -19.50 9.75 7.71
CA ALA A 129 -20.05 9.38 6.41
C ALA A 129 -18.96 8.86 5.46
N PHE A 130 -17.72 9.38 5.55
CA PHE A 130 -16.59 8.86 4.79
C PHE A 130 -16.24 7.42 5.21
N VAL A 131 -16.20 7.13 6.50
CA VAL A 131 -15.98 5.77 7.01
C VAL A 131 -17.08 4.81 6.55
N ALA A 132 -18.34 5.27 6.52
CA ALA A 132 -19.43 4.48 5.96
C ALA A 132 -19.21 4.18 4.45
N LYS A 133 -18.70 5.16 3.66
CA LYS A 133 -18.29 4.91 2.26
C LYS A 133 -17.17 3.88 2.17
N MET A 134 -16.09 4.02 2.97
CA MET A 134 -15.00 3.06 3.00
C MET A 134 -15.50 1.63 3.24
N ASN A 135 -16.41 1.44 4.20
CA ASN A 135 -16.96 0.13 4.51
C ASN A 135 -17.93 -0.39 3.42
N ARG A 136 -18.69 0.48 2.75
CA ARG A 136 -19.48 0.07 1.58
C ARG A 136 -18.58 -0.36 0.43
N THR A 137 -17.52 0.41 0.16
CA THR A 137 -16.51 0.08 -0.85
C THR A 137 -15.80 -1.24 -0.53
N ALA A 138 -15.45 -1.48 0.74
CA ALA A 138 -14.88 -2.76 1.15
C ALA A 138 -15.79 -3.94 0.78
N ARG A 139 -17.09 -3.85 1.11
CA ARG A 139 -18.07 -4.89 0.74
C ARG A 139 -18.20 -5.05 -0.77
N SER A 140 -18.29 -3.95 -1.53
CA SER A 140 -18.40 -4.02 -3.01
C SER A 140 -17.16 -4.61 -3.69
N LEU A 141 -16.01 -4.57 -3.03
CA LEU A 141 -14.79 -5.21 -3.48
C LEU A 141 -14.63 -6.65 -2.96
N GLY A 142 -15.57 -7.15 -2.15
CA GLY A 142 -15.49 -8.46 -1.50
C GLY A 142 -14.33 -8.54 -0.50
N LEU A 143 -14.11 -7.47 0.27
CA LEU A 143 -13.16 -7.44 1.39
C LEU A 143 -13.96 -7.79 2.67
N ASP A 144 -14.33 -9.05 2.78
CA ASP A 144 -15.35 -9.49 3.75
C ASP A 144 -14.82 -9.52 5.19
N ASP A 145 -13.51 -9.60 5.34
CA ASP A 145 -12.81 -9.58 6.62
C ASP A 145 -12.19 -8.21 6.93
N THR A 146 -12.78 -7.13 6.38
CA THR A 146 -12.29 -5.77 6.55
C THR A 146 -13.36 -4.85 7.14
N ARG A 147 -12.97 -4.09 8.19
CA ARG A 147 -13.78 -3.04 8.80
C ARG A 147 -12.94 -1.82 9.09
N TYR A 148 -13.33 -0.68 8.55
CA TYR A 148 -12.72 0.62 8.81
C TYR A 148 -13.49 1.38 9.90
N THR A 149 -12.77 2.10 10.77
CA THR A 149 -13.32 2.98 11.82
C THR A 149 -12.87 4.42 11.69
N ASN A 150 -11.85 4.66 10.87
CA ASN A 150 -11.35 5.99 10.51
C ASN A 150 -10.64 5.95 9.15
N ALA A 151 -10.21 7.12 8.67
CA ALA A 151 -9.56 7.27 7.37
C ALA A 151 -8.02 7.14 7.41
N ASP A 152 -7.41 6.94 8.57
CA ASP A 152 -5.96 7.01 8.73
C ASP A 152 -5.30 5.79 9.38
N GLY A 153 -6.10 4.90 10.00
CA GLY A 153 -5.63 3.67 10.63
C GLY A 153 -5.12 3.84 12.05
N MET A 154 -5.38 4.97 12.70
CA MET A 154 -5.09 5.14 14.12
C MET A 154 -6.03 4.27 14.97
N PRO A 155 -5.54 3.72 16.10
CA PRO A 155 -6.38 2.94 16.99
C PRO A 155 -7.58 3.76 17.47
N THR A 156 -8.76 3.13 17.53
CA THR A 156 -9.97 3.73 18.12
C THR A 156 -10.34 2.97 19.38
N PRO A 157 -10.80 3.65 20.45
CA PRO A 157 -11.34 2.98 21.62
C PRO A 157 -12.55 2.14 21.20
N ARG A 158 -12.65 0.92 21.70
CA ARG A 158 -13.73 -0.04 21.44
C ARG A 158 -13.87 -0.45 19.97
N ASN A 159 -13.82 -1.73 19.69
CA ASN A 159 -14.02 -2.32 18.35
C ASN A 159 -13.23 -1.65 17.23
N GLY A 160 -11.91 -1.55 17.36
CA GLY A 160 -11.00 -0.98 16.38
C GLY A 160 -11.20 -1.57 14.98
N GLY A 161 -10.76 -0.82 13.95
CA GLY A 161 -10.73 -1.33 12.60
C GLY A 161 -9.79 -2.52 12.45
N TYR A 162 -10.10 -3.39 11.53
CA TYR A 162 -9.28 -4.56 11.19
C TYR A 162 -9.35 -4.84 9.69
N SER A 163 -8.40 -5.62 9.22
CA SER A 163 -8.38 -6.21 7.89
C SER A 163 -7.55 -7.49 7.91
N THR A 164 -7.37 -8.11 6.77
CA THR A 164 -6.52 -9.27 6.56
C THR A 164 -5.43 -8.98 5.53
N ALA A 165 -4.39 -9.80 5.49
CA ALA A 165 -3.36 -9.66 4.47
C ALA A 165 -3.93 -9.88 3.06
N ALA A 166 -4.84 -10.84 2.91
CA ALA A 166 -5.51 -11.12 1.64
C ALA A 166 -6.40 -9.96 1.17
N ASP A 167 -7.22 -9.38 2.06
CA ASP A 167 -8.08 -8.24 1.71
C ASP A 167 -7.26 -6.99 1.34
N GLN A 168 -6.16 -6.73 2.06
CA GLN A 168 -5.29 -5.60 1.75
C GLN A 168 -4.57 -5.79 0.40
N ALA A 169 -4.18 -7.02 0.04
CA ALA A 169 -3.61 -7.31 -1.27
C ALA A 169 -4.65 -7.10 -2.38
N LYS A 170 -5.87 -7.61 -2.20
CA LYS A 170 -6.98 -7.42 -3.14
C LYS A 170 -7.33 -5.94 -3.33
N LEU A 171 -7.36 -5.16 -2.24
CA LEU A 171 -7.53 -3.71 -2.31
C LEU A 171 -6.41 -3.04 -3.10
N ALA A 172 -5.15 -3.44 -2.86
CA ALA A 172 -3.99 -2.87 -3.54
C ALA A 172 -4.01 -3.16 -5.04
N GLN A 173 -4.34 -4.38 -5.47
CA GLN A 173 -4.50 -4.71 -6.90
C GLN A 173 -5.54 -3.78 -7.56
N ARG A 174 -6.68 -3.53 -6.89
CA ARG A 174 -7.72 -2.61 -7.38
C ARG A 174 -7.28 -1.14 -7.40
N ALA A 175 -6.47 -0.73 -6.43
CA ALA A 175 -5.94 0.64 -6.37
C ALA A 175 -4.83 0.87 -7.40
N LEU A 176 -3.96 -0.10 -7.63
CA LEU A 176 -2.86 -0.03 -8.60
C LEU A 176 -3.33 -0.03 -10.07
N ALA A 177 -4.57 -0.41 -10.34
CA ALA A 177 -5.20 -0.24 -11.64
C ALA A 177 -5.51 1.23 -11.99
N ASP A 178 -5.38 2.16 -11.02
CA ASP A 178 -5.49 3.60 -11.25
C ASP A 178 -4.09 4.22 -11.43
N ASP A 179 -3.83 4.80 -12.60
CA ASP A 179 -2.52 5.38 -12.94
C ASP A 179 -2.10 6.52 -12.00
N THR A 180 -3.09 7.29 -11.49
CA THR A 180 -2.81 8.35 -10.52
C THR A 180 -2.34 7.75 -9.19
N PHE A 181 -3.02 6.70 -8.72
CA PHE A 181 -2.60 6.01 -7.50
C PHE A 181 -1.18 5.46 -7.63
N THR A 182 -0.90 4.75 -8.71
CA THR A 182 0.43 4.18 -9.00
C THR A 182 1.49 5.27 -9.09
N THR A 183 1.21 6.37 -9.79
CA THR A 183 2.11 7.54 -9.86
C THR A 183 2.42 8.11 -8.48
N VAL A 184 1.42 8.22 -7.60
CA VAL A 184 1.60 8.74 -6.24
C VAL A 184 2.45 7.80 -5.39
N VAL A 185 2.15 6.50 -5.35
CA VAL A 185 2.82 5.57 -4.42
C VAL A 185 4.25 5.22 -4.82
N ARG A 186 4.59 5.31 -6.11
CA ARG A 186 5.96 5.13 -6.63
C ARG A 186 6.89 6.30 -6.30
N ARG A 187 6.34 7.48 -5.98
CA ARG A 187 7.15 8.68 -5.77
C ARG A 187 7.95 8.57 -4.46
N THR A 188 9.24 8.76 -4.55
CA THR A 188 10.13 8.79 -3.36
C THR A 188 10.04 10.12 -2.62
N VAL A 189 9.90 11.23 -3.35
CA VAL A 189 9.76 12.59 -2.79
C VAL A 189 8.81 13.40 -3.67
N HIS A 190 7.88 14.12 -3.06
CA HIS A 190 7.03 15.11 -3.72
C HIS A 190 7.27 16.50 -3.12
N ARG A 191 7.41 17.52 -4.00
CA ARG A 191 7.62 18.91 -3.61
C ARG A 191 6.49 19.77 -4.16
N VAL A 192 5.96 20.61 -3.30
CA VAL A 192 4.92 21.60 -3.62
C VAL A 192 5.49 22.98 -3.35
N ALA A 193 5.59 23.82 -4.38
CA ALA A 193 6.08 25.18 -4.24
C ALA A 193 5.11 26.05 -3.42
N LYS A 194 5.62 27.08 -2.76
CA LYS A 194 4.79 28.07 -2.04
C LYS A 194 3.89 28.82 -3.04
N THR A 195 2.63 28.99 -2.66
CA THR A 195 1.65 29.83 -3.36
C THR A 195 1.00 30.82 -2.40
N LYS A 196 0.04 31.61 -2.89
CA LYS A 196 -0.81 32.45 -2.02
C LYS A 196 -1.75 31.59 -1.13
N MET A 197 -1.95 30.32 -1.50
CA MET A 197 -2.92 29.42 -0.85
C MET A 197 -2.31 28.49 0.19
N HIS A 198 -1.02 28.23 0.10
CA HIS A 198 -0.27 27.33 1.00
C HIS A 198 1.23 27.62 0.97
N ARG A 199 1.93 27.23 2.02
CA ARG A 199 3.39 27.26 2.05
C ARG A 199 4.00 26.15 1.15
N ALA A 200 5.33 26.18 0.98
CA ALA A 200 6.05 25.08 0.36
C ALA A 200 5.98 23.82 1.25
N HIS A 201 5.83 22.68 0.62
CA HIS A 201 5.87 21.37 1.28
C HIS A 201 6.85 20.44 0.57
N THR A 202 7.48 19.54 1.33
CA THR A 202 8.30 18.45 0.80
C THR A 202 7.96 17.19 1.59
N TRP A 203 7.48 16.17 0.90
CA TRP A 203 7.10 14.90 1.50
C TRP A 203 7.94 13.76 0.96
N ALA A 204 8.65 13.07 1.84
CA ALA A 204 9.40 11.87 1.52
C ALA A 204 8.54 10.63 1.79
N ASN A 205 8.69 9.63 0.92
CA ASN A 205 8.01 8.35 1.09
C ASN A 205 8.69 7.53 2.20
N THR A 206 7.89 7.04 3.13
CA THR A 206 8.35 6.16 4.22
C THR A 206 8.66 4.74 3.76
N ASN A 207 8.29 4.38 2.54
CA ASN A 207 8.57 3.06 1.97
C ASN A 207 10.00 2.98 1.43
N LYS A 208 10.91 2.46 2.25
CA LYS A 208 12.33 2.28 1.89
C LYS A 208 12.54 1.26 0.76
N LEU A 209 11.57 0.37 0.51
CA LEU A 209 11.67 -0.64 -0.54
C LEU A 209 11.85 -0.02 -1.94
N LEU A 210 11.26 1.17 -2.17
CA LEU A 210 11.41 1.93 -3.41
C LEU A 210 12.85 2.26 -3.81
N LYS A 211 13.80 2.15 -2.89
CA LYS A 211 15.22 2.41 -3.11
C LYS A 211 16.10 1.16 -2.97
N ARG A 212 15.49 0.01 -2.70
CA ARG A 212 16.20 -1.25 -2.42
C ARG A 212 16.11 -2.25 -3.56
N ALA A 213 14.99 -2.27 -4.28
CA ALA A 213 14.76 -3.25 -5.32
C ALA A 213 14.19 -2.58 -6.57
N ASP A 214 14.65 -3.00 -7.72
CA ASP A 214 14.16 -2.52 -9.01
C ASP A 214 12.72 -3.01 -9.26
N GLY A 215 11.99 -2.30 -10.11
CA GLY A 215 10.61 -2.63 -10.46
C GLY A 215 9.59 -2.45 -9.34
N VAL A 216 9.98 -1.91 -8.16
CA VAL A 216 9.04 -1.66 -7.04
C VAL A 216 8.09 -0.52 -7.38
N LEU A 217 6.79 -0.80 -7.23
CA LEU A 217 5.70 0.15 -7.48
C LEU A 217 5.25 0.92 -6.21
N GLY A 218 5.57 0.44 -5.03
CA GLY A 218 5.15 1.04 -3.77
C GLY A 218 4.86 -0.01 -2.71
N VAL A 219 3.87 0.08 -1.83
CA VAL A 219 2.65 0.90 -1.83
C VAL A 219 2.57 1.73 -0.54
N LYS A 220 2.49 1.05 0.66
CA LYS A 220 2.26 1.74 1.93
C LYS A 220 2.89 1.04 3.12
N THR A 221 3.51 1.82 3.99
CA THR A 221 3.96 1.39 5.32
C THR A 221 2.89 1.66 6.38
N GLY A 222 2.86 0.87 7.43
CA GLY A 222 2.02 1.09 8.59
C GLY A 222 2.77 0.79 9.89
N TYR A 223 2.44 1.52 10.94
CA TYR A 223 2.85 1.22 12.30
C TYR A 223 1.88 1.82 13.31
N THR A 224 1.45 1.02 14.25
CA THR A 224 0.91 1.42 15.54
C THR A 224 1.36 0.37 16.56
N ARG A 225 1.33 0.71 17.85
CA ARG A 225 1.68 -0.29 18.89
C ARG A 225 0.83 -1.57 18.79
N ALA A 226 -0.46 -1.43 18.41
CA ALA A 226 -1.37 -2.56 18.29
C ALA A 226 -1.18 -3.38 17.01
N ALA A 227 -0.75 -2.75 15.91
CA ALA A 227 -0.58 -3.43 14.61
C ALA A 227 0.83 -3.97 14.39
N GLY A 228 1.82 -3.49 15.16
CA GLY A 228 3.22 -3.71 14.83
C GLY A 228 3.61 -3.03 13.50
N TYR A 229 4.72 -3.42 12.93
CA TYR A 229 5.16 -2.90 11.64
C TYR A 229 4.49 -3.65 10.49
N CYS A 230 3.75 -2.93 9.67
CA CYS A 230 3.06 -3.44 8.49
C CYS A 230 3.69 -2.89 7.20
N LEU A 231 3.62 -3.67 6.13
CA LEU A 231 4.01 -3.25 4.80
C LEU A 231 3.05 -3.85 3.77
N LEU A 232 2.48 -3.01 2.95
CA LEU A 232 1.83 -3.36 1.70
C LEU A 232 2.79 -2.94 0.58
N PHE A 233 3.22 -3.88 -0.24
CA PHE A 233 4.19 -3.67 -1.30
C PHE A 233 3.70 -4.22 -2.63
N ALA A 234 4.21 -3.68 -3.71
CA ALA A 234 4.01 -4.20 -5.05
C ALA A 234 5.27 -3.98 -5.90
N GLY A 235 5.45 -4.82 -6.88
CA GLY A 235 6.52 -4.70 -7.87
C GLY A 235 6.18 -5.46 -9.14
N GLU A 236 6.91 -5.18 -10.20
CA GLU A 236 6.86 -5.93 -11.46
C GLU A 236 7.94 -7.00 -11.45
N ARG A 237 7.56 -8.24 -11.75
CA ARG A 237 8.46 -9.40 -11.85
C ARG A 237 8.02 -10.30 -13.00
N SER A 238 8.95 -10.61 -13.89
CA SER A 238 8.72 -11.51 -15.02
C SER A 238 7.46 -11.19 -15.83
N GLY A 239 7.16 -9.90 -16.04
CA GLY A 239 5.99 -9.43 -16.79
C GLY A 239 4.67 -9.36 -16.00
N GLU A 240 4.65 -9.81 -14.75
CA GLU A 240 3.48 -9.79 -13.88
C GLU A 240 3.61 -8.76 -12.75
N GLN A 241 2.48 -8.17 -12.37
CA GLN A 241 2.42 -7.36 -11.15
C GLN A 241 2.27 -8.28 -9.94
N VAL A 242 3.22 -8.22 -9.02
CA VAL A 242 3.19 -8.94 -7.74
C VAL A 242 2.80 -7.98 -6.63
N VAL A 243 1.81 -8.34 -5.83
CA VAL A 243 1.37 -7.60 -4.65
C VAL A 243 1.59 -8.44 -3.39
N GLY A 244 2.18 -7.85 -2.37
CA GLY A 244 2.41 -8.53 -1.11
C GLY A 244 2.06 -7.68 0.12
N VAL A 245 1.68 -8.38 1.20
CA VAL A 245 1.32 -7.78 2.48
C VAL A 245 2.04 -8.51 3.61
N LEU A 246 2.67 -7.74 4.49
CA LEU A 246 3.25 -8.21 5.74
C LEU A 246 2.57 -7.47 6.89
N LEU A 247 1.98 -8.20 7.84
CA LEU A 247 1.35 -7.64 9.04
C LEU A 247 2.12 -8.09 10.28
N ASN A 248 2.42 -7.12 11.16
CA ASN A 248 3.17 -7.33 12.40
C ASN A 248 4.52 -8.01 12.17
N ASP A 249 5.39 -7.34 11.42
CA ASP A 249 6.79 -7.74 11.20
C ASP A 249 7.76 -6.84 12.01
N GLY A 250 9.05 -6.93 11.74
CA GLY A 250 10.09 -6.04 12.27
C GLY A 250 10.22 -4.75 11.45
N SER A 251 10.69 -3.69 12.11
CA SER A 251 10.82 -2.35 11.50
C SER A 251 11.56 -2.34 10.17
N GLU A 252 12.79 -2.83 10.14
CA GLU A 252 13.59 -2.91 8.90
C GLU A 252 13.40 -4.25 8.18
N ARG A 253 13.18 -5.33 8.93
CA ARG A 253 13.03 -6.68 8.39
C ARG A 253 11.90 -6.76 7.36
N ARG A 254 10.77 -6.04 7.55
CA ARG A 254 9.66 -6.02 6.58
C ARG A 254 10.11 -5.65 5.16
N PHE A 255 11.12 -4.78 5.01
CA PHE A 255 11.63 -4.39 3.68
C PHE A 255 12.50 -5.47 3.07
N THR A 256 13.40 -6.07 3.85
CA THR A 256 14.24 -7.19 3.40
C THR A 256 13.40 -8.44 3.11
N THR A 257 12.35 -8.67 3.91
CA THR A 257 11.40 -9.76 3.65
C THR A 257 10.64 -9.52 2.35
N ALA A 258 10.13 -8.29 2.14
CA ALA A 258 9.38 -7.95 0.92
C ALA A 258 10.24 -8.08 -0.35
N GLU A 259 11.50 -7.66 -0.31
CA GLU A 259 12.47 -7.82 -1.40
C GLU A 259 12.61 -9.30 -1.79
N ARG A 260 12.93 -10.17 -0.83
CA ARG A 260 13.04 -11.62 -1.06
C ARG A 260 11.76 -12.26 -1.57
N LEU A 261 10.61 -11.78 -1.11
CA LEU A 261 9.30 -12.30 -1.55
C LEU A 261 8.97 -11.87 -2.97
N LEU A 262 9.35 -10.66 -3.39
CA LEU A 262 9.20 -10.21 -4.76
C LEU A 262 10.08 -11.06 -5.70
N ASP A 263 11.33 -11.30 -5.34
CA ASP A 263 12.25 -12.10 -6.15
C ASP A 263 11.79 -13.56 -6.23
N TYR A 264 11.39 -14.15 -5.11
CA TYR A 264 10.81 -15.51 -5.08
C TYR A 264 9.56 -15.64 -5.97
N ALA A 265 8.65 -14.67 -5.93
CA ALA A 265 7.47 -14.68 -6.80
C ALA A 265 7.88 -14.56 -8.28
N GLY A 266 8.86 -13.69 -8.60
CA GLY A 266 9.41 -13.53 -9.93
C GLY A 266 10.03 -14.81 -10.51
N ASP A 267 10.82 -15.53 -9.70
CA ASP A 267 11.40 -16.79 -10.07
C ASP A 267 10.32 -17.85 -10.39
N ARG A 268 9.28 -17.91 -9.56
CA ARG A 268 8.15 -18.83 -9.79
C ARG A 268 7.35 -18.50 -11.02
N ILE A 269 7.12 -17.22 -11.31
CA ILE A 269 6.42 -16.76 -12.54
C ILE A 269 7.26 -17.13 -13.76
N ALA A 270 8.58 -16.98 -13.69
CA ALA A 270 9.48 -17.31 -14.81
C ALA A 270 9.56 -18.82 -15.12
N LEU A 271 9.21 -19.69 -14.17
CA LEU A 271 9.27 -21.15 -14.29
C LEU A 271 7.93 -21.77 -14.72
N GLY A 272 6.83 -21.07 -14.59
CA GLY A 272 5.45 -21.54 -14.90
C GLY A 272 4.97 -21.02 -16.22
#